data_5091ccf1a4d6fc8b9c5234167c5251b8
#
_entry.id   5091ccf1a4d6fc8b9c5234167c5251b8
#
_cell.length_a   1.000
_cell.length_b   1.000
_cell.length_c   1.000
_cell.angle_alpha   90.00
_cell.angle_beta   90.00
_cell.angle_gamma   90.00
#
_symmetry.space_group_name_H-M   'P 1'
#
loop_
_entity.id
_entity.type
_entity.pdbx_description
1 polymer ?
#
loop_
_entity_poly.entity_id
_entity_poly.type
_entity_poly.pdbx_seq_one_letter_code
_entity_poly.pdbx_strand_id
1 'polypeptide(L)'
;GTFTVQLCATDDDTNPCTTLQVQVNNTNPTASITLTGAVTVNGVPTLISRPGRSLSFQARATDPGSDDLLLTWDWGDGRPASVMNSLVNPPGADALPSPSIQPRDVNFAASHAFGSACAYTTTFTAVDDDLGSASQQATVIITGTERLWQRPRYWEEQFYYFVTHQGGNPDFFGSTLQCYLKITGYMSRVFDEANDASTFARAWDIELTNRNSSATELFDQQLLAVWLNFANGAFTWDMMVDSNGDRRADMRFIDAVAAAETVRLTPGVTATQLNRQRAILESWMAPR
;
A
#
# COMPACT_ATOMS: atom_id res chain seq x y z
N GLY A 1 -15.52 32.89 -2.97
CA GLY A 1 -16.59 33.72 -3.53
C GLY A 1 -16.16 35.14 -3.79
N THR A 2 -16.99 35.91 -4.51
CA THR A 2 -16.78 37.35 -4.74
C THR A 2 -17.84 38.14 -3.96
N PHE A 3 -17.39 39.02 -3.08
CA PHE A 3 -18.24 39.81 -2.21
C PHE A 3 -18.17 41.29 -2.62
N THR A 4 -19.31 41.98 -2.56
CA THR A 4 -19.36 43.43 -2.77
C THR A 4 -19.41 44.14 -1.42
N VAL A 5 -18.35 44.86 -1.10
CA VAL A 5 -18.30 45.69 0.09
C VAL A 5 -18.72 47.11 -0.33
N GLN A 6 -19.73 47.70 0.35
CA GLN A 6 -20.20 49.06 0.11
C GLN A 6 -19.76 49.93 1.28
N LEU A 7 -19.11 51.05 0.95
CA LEU A 7 -18.78 52.11 1.88
C LEU A 7 -19.64 53.31 1.56
N CYS A 8 -20.38 53.79 2.54
CA CYS A 8 -21.18 54.99 2.43
C CYS A 8 -20.67 56.05 3.43
N ALA A 9 -20.57 57.30 3.00
CA ALA A 9 -20.33 58.44 3.87
C ALA A 9 -21.62 59.25 3.90
N THR A 10 -22.10 59.52 5.12
CA THR A 10 -23.34 60.26 5.31
C THR A 10 -23.02 61.63 5.96
N ASP A 11 -23.49 62.74 5.35
CA ASP A 11 -23.54 64.04 5.95
C ASP A 11 -24.99 64.47 6.00
N ASP A 12 -25.24 65.72 6.40
CA ASP A 12 -26.59 66.30 6.56
C ASP A 12 -27.30 66.55 5.22
N ASP A 13 -26.57 66.56 4.10
CA ASP A 13 -27.12 66.87 2.77
C ASP A 13 -27.06 65.69 1.80
N THR A 14 -26.09 64.74 1.95
CA THR A 14 -25.86 63.69 0.97
C THR A 14 -25.40 62.35 1.63
N ASN A 15 -25.60 61.25 0.90
CA ASN A 15 -25.13 59.89 1.32
C ASN A 15 -24.44 59.15 0.14
N PRO A 16 -23.27 59.62 -0.31
CA PRO A 16 -22.57 59.01 -1.38
C PRO A 16 -22.00 57.61 -0.93
N CYS A 17 -22.17 56.63 -1.79
CA CYS A 17 -21.63 55.29 -1.56
C CYS A 17 -20.67 54.87 -2.70
N THR A 18 -19.65 54.12 -2.36
CA THR A 18 -18.79 53.45 -3.32
C THR A 18 -18.75 51.95 -3.03
N THR A 19 -18.45 51.16 -4.01
CA THR A 19 -18.36 49.70 -3.87
C THR A 19 -16.98 49.20 -4.23
N LEU A 20 -16.54 48.15 -3.49
CA LEU A 20 -15.32 47.38 -3.76
C LEU A 20 -15.68 45.90 -3.89
N GLN A 21 -15.16 45.26 -4.90
CA GLN A 21 -15.22 43.78 -5.02
C GLN A 21 -14.07 43.18 -4.25
N VAL A 22 -14.38 42.25 -3.34
CA VAL A 22 -13.40 41.46 -2.59
C VAL A 22 -13.58 40.02 -3.01
N GLN A 23 -12.52 39.39 -3.53
CA GLN A 23 -12.50 37.98 -3.84
C GLN A 23 -11.90 37.22 -2.65
N VAL A 24 -12.66 36.26 -2.13
CA VAL A 24 -12.20 35.31 -1.11
C VAL A 24 -12.06 33.95 -1.79
N ASN A 25 -10.87 33.39 -1.75
CA ASN A 25 -10.58 32.08 -2.31
C ASN A 25 -10.54 31.06 -1.18
N ASN A 26 -11.07 29.84 -1.45
CA ASN A 26 -10.91 28.72 -0.56
C ASN A 26 -9.44 28.29 -0.47
N THR A 27 -9.02 27.79 0.68
CA THR A 27 -7.73 27.14 0.90
C THR A 27 -7.98 25.68 1.23
N ASN A 28 -7.49 24.80 0.39
CA ASN A 28 -7.69 23.34 0.57
C ASN A 28 -7.16 22.85 1.92
N PRO A 29 -7.81 21.86 2.54
CA PRO A 29 -7.30 21.20 3.72
C PRO A 29 -5.97 20.47 3.43
N THR A 30 -5.31 19.99 4.46
CA THR A 30 -4.20 19.03 4.37
C THR A 30 -4.62 17.68 4.93
N ALA A 31 -3.98 16.61 4.46
CA ALA A 31 -4.21 15.25 4.93
C ALA A 31 -2.90 14.54 5.24
N SER A 32 -2.86 13.82 6.34
CA SER A 32 -1.71 12.98 6.72
C SER A 32 -2.16 11.68 7.37
N ILE A 33 -1.36 10.61 7.19
CA ILE A 33 -1.58 9.28 7.78
C ILE A 33 -0.42 8.94 8.69
N THR A 34 -0.73 8.37 9.85
CA THR A 34 0.25 7.77 10.75
C THR A 34 -0.01 6.26 10.86
N LEU A 35 0.99 5.45 10.51
CA LEU A 35 0.92 4.00 10.57
C LEU A 35 1.73 3.47 11.76
N THR A 36 1.04 3.01 12.79
CA THR A 36 1.68 2.37 13.95
C THR A 36 2.01 0.91 13.63
N GLY A 37 3.27 0.51 13.85
CA GLY A 37 3.72 -0.86 13.58
C GLY A 37 4.04 -1.13 12.10
N ALA A 38 4.14 -0.09 11.28
CA ALA A 38 4.60 -0.24 9.89
C ALA A 38 6.07 -0.65 9.83
N VAL A 39 6.40 -1.43 8.81
CA VAL A 39 7.77 -1.74 8.39
C VAL A 39 8.10 -0.97 7.12
N THR A 40 9.38 -0.67 6.91
CA THR A 40 9.80 -0.01 5.68
C THR A 40 10.04 -1.06 4.60
N VAL A 41 9.29 -0.96 3.51
CA VAL A 41 9.43 -1.79 2.30
C VAL A 41 9.79 -0.87 1.15
N ASN A 42 10.96 -1.06 0.54
CA ASN A 42 11.46 -0.23 -0.57
C ASN A 42 11.39 1.29 -0.28
N GLY A 43 11.63 1.68 0.96
CA GLY A 43 11.56 3.08 1.41
C GLY A 43 10.16 3.57 1.79
N VAL A 44 9.11 2.76 1.67
CA VAL A 44 7.72 3.12 1.96
C VAL A 44 7.22 2.46 3.24
N PRO A 45 6.65 3.22 4.20
CA PRO A 45 5.99 2.63 5.36
C PRO A 45 4.81 1.76 4.95
N THR A 46 4.82 0.50 5.36
CA THR A 46 3.85 -0.52 4.95
C THR A 46 3.38 -1.32 6.16
N LEU A 47 2.08 -1.48 6.32
CA LEU A 47 1.51 -2.40 7.31
C LEU A 47 1.47 -3.82 6.72
N ILE A 48 1.94 -4.81 7.48
CA ILE A 48 1.88 -6.22 7.09
C ILE A 48 1.08 -6.98 8.14
N SER A 49 0.05 -7.72 7.70
CA SER A 49 -0.85 -8.46 8.59
C SER A 49 -1.43 -9.70 7.91
N ARG A 50 -2.42 -10.33 8.56
CA ARG A 50 -3.15 -11.51 8.10
C ARG A 50 -4.65 -11.23 8.01
N PRO A 51 -5.40 -12.01 7.21
CA PRO A 51 -6.85 -11.83 7.06
C PRO A 51 -7.58 -11.87 8.41
N GLY A 52 -8.60 -11.03 8.56
CA GLY A 52 -9.46 -10.96 9.72
C GLY A 52 -8.83 -10.30 10.96
N ARG A 53 -7.57 -9.92 10.94
CA ARG A 53 -6.97 -9.13 12.03
C ARG A 53 -7.34 -7.67 11.87
N SER A 54 -7.86 -7.07 12.94
CA SER A 54 -8.14 -5.64 13.01
C SER A 54 -6.84 -4.86 13.04
N LEU A 55 -6.68 -3.91 12.13
CA LEU A 55 -5.60 -2.93 12.07
C LEU A 55 -6.14 -1.57 12.46
N SER A 56 -5.34 -0.79 13.18
CA SER A 56 -5.67 0.58 13.59
C SER A 56 -5.00 1.58 12.66
N PHE A 57 -5.77 2.54 12.20
CA PHE A 57 -5.33 3.61 11.31
C PHE A 57 -5.58 4.94 11.99
N GLN A 58 -4.64 5.87 11.84
CA GLN A 58 -4.76 7.22 12.34
C GLN A 58 -4.48 8.20 11.21
N ALA A 59 -5.34 9.17 11.05
CA ALA A 59 -5.17 10.27 10.12
C ALA A 59 -5.40 11.61 10.82
N ARG A 60 -4.85 12.65 10.26
CA ARG A 60 -5.03 14.02 10.68
C ARG A 60 -5.31 14.89 9.45
N ALA A 61 -6.34 15.72 9.55
CA ALA A 61 -6.64 16.75 8.59
C ALA A 61 -6.49 18.12 9.28
N THR A 62 -5.89 19.09 8.58
CA THR A 62 -5.84 20.48 9.05
C THR A 62 -6.38 21.39 7.96
N ASP A 63 -7.07 22.45 8.36
CA ASP A 63 -7.54 23.51 7.49
C ASP A 63 -7.32 24.85 8.16
N PRO A 64 -6.79 25.88 7.45
CA PRO A 64 -6.59 27.21 8.01
C PRO A 64 -7.90 28.00 8.19
N GLY A 65 -8.97 27.58 7.51
CA GLY A 65 -10.33 28.16 7.64
C GLY A 65 -11.10 27.59 8.82
N SER A 66 -12.36 28.00 8.93
CA SER A 66 -13.33 27.46 9.91
C SER A 66 -14.26 26.42 9.27
N ASP A 67 -13.85 25.81 8.19
CA ASP A 67 -14.67 24.99 7.33
C ASP A 67 -15.07 23.66 7.98
N ASP A 68 -16.24 23.18 7.65
CA ASP A 68 -16.67 21.83 8.00
C ASP A 68 -15.88 20.81 7.18
N LEU A 69 -15.40 19.74 7.82
CA LEU A 69 -14.59 18.74 7.15
C LEU A 69 -15.33 17.40 7.08
N LEU A 70 -15.43 16.86 5.86
CA LEU A 70 -15.80 15.46 5.60
C LEU A 70 -14.52 14.63 5.47
N LEU A 71 -14.33 13.69 6.40
CA LEU A 71 -13.16 12.81 6.45
C LEU A 71 -13.58 11.39 6.07
N THR A 72 -12.83 10.78 5.16
CA THR A 72 -13.16 9.46 4.62
C THR A 72 -11.93 8.55 4.58
N TRP A 73 -12.06 7.34 5.10
CA TRP A 73 -11.15 6.22 4.86
C TRP A 73 -11.76 5.27 3.83
N ASP A 74 -11.18 5.20 2.65
CA ASP A 74 -11.40 4.13 1.68
C ASP A 74 -10.34 3.03 1.91
N TRP A 75 -10.79 1.81 2.15
CA TRP A 75 -9.91 0.69 2.47
C TRP A 75 -9.30 0.01 1.25
N GLY A 76 -9.82 0.26 0.05
CA GLY A 76 -9.34 -0.33 -1.19
C GLY A 76 -9.66 -1.83 -1.34
N ASP A 77 -10.51 -2.39 -0.48
CA ASP A 77 -10.92 -3.81 -0.51
C ASP A 77 -12.37 -4.02 -0.95
N GLY A 78 -13.03 -2.94 -1.40
CA GLY A 78 -14.43 -2.95 -1.84
C GLY A 78 -15.46 -2.95 -0.70
N ARG A 79 -15.04 -2.85 0.55
CA ARG A 79 -15.94 -2.68 1.70
C ARG A 79 -16.30 -1.22 1.91
N PRO A 80 -17.42 -0.93 2.61
CA PRO A 80 -17.81 0.44 2.90
C PRO A 80 -16.69 1.24 3.58
N ALA A 81 -16.52 2.48 3.13
CA ALA A 81 -15.60 3.43 3.72
C ALA A 81 -16.01 3.78 5.16
N SER A 82 -15.04 4.16 5.98
CA SER A 82 -15.31 4.81 7.27
C SER A 82 -15.36 6.31 7.08
N VAL A 83 -16.43 6.94 7.57
CA VAL A 83 -16.70 8.37 7.33
C VAL A 83 -16.87 9.07 8.67
N MET A 84 -16.33 10.29 8.78
CA MET A 84 -16.52 11.18 9.91
C MET A 84 -16.80 12.60 9.40
N ASN A 85 -17.89 13.19 9.86
CA ASN A 85 -18.17 14.63 9.67
C ASN A 85 -17.63 15.38 10.89
N SER A 86 -16.78 16.37 10.64
CA SER A 86 -16.26 17.27 11.66
C SER A 86 -16.78 18.67 11.43
N LEU A 87 -17.90 18.98 12.08
CA LEU A 87 -18.62 20.21 11.89
C LEU A 87 -18.13 21.29 12.88
N VAL A 88 -18.02 22.52 12.43
CA VAL A 88 -17.82 23.71 13.27
C VAL A 88 -19.16 24.16 13.84
N ASN A 89 -20.19 24.14 13.00
CA ASN A 89 -21.56 24.56 13.31
C ASN A 89 -22.49 23.33 13.22
N PRO A 90 -23.65 23.33 13.94
CA PRO A 90 -24.68 22.34 13.70
C PRO A 90 -25.13 22.38 12.23
N PRO A 91 -25.63 21.27 11.66
CA PRO A 91 -26.04 21.21 10.27
C PRO A 91 -27.00 22.35 9.94
N GLY A 92 -26.58 23.24 9.06
CA GLY A 92 -27.34 24.42 8.67
C GLY A 92 -26.42 25.47 8.07
N ALA A 93 -26.99 26.53 7.54
CA ALA A 93 -26.22 27.65 6.98
C ALA A 93 -25.27 28.25 8.03
N ASP A 94 -24.08 28.62 7.62
CA ASP A 94 -23.13 29.38 8.45
C ASP A 94 -23.78 30.60 9.06
N ALA A 95 -23.46 30.85 10.31
CA ALA A 95 -23.98 32.02 11.01
C ALA A 95 -23.46 33.32 10.36
N LEU A 96 -24.36 34.29 10.17
CA LEU A 96 -23.98 35.61 9.74
C LEU A 96 -24.14 36.61 10.93
N PRO A 97 -23.10 37.36 11.29
CA PRO A 97 -21.73 37.34 10.75
C PRO A 97 -20.98 36.07 11.10
N SER A 98 -20.08 35.66 10.24
CA SER A 98 -19.20 34.50 10.47
C SER A 98 -18.49 34.68 11.81
N PRO A 99 -18.36 33.59 12.60
CA PRO A 99 -17.56 33.60 13.81
C PRO A 99 -16.08 33.91 13.49
N SER A 100 -15.29 34.18 14.51
CA SER A 100 -13.84 34.35 14.36
C SER A 100 -13.27 33.07 13.70
N ILE A 101 -12.30 33.26 12.78
CA ILE A 101 -11.62 32.11 12.12
C ILE A 101 -11.07 31.16 13.17
N GLN A 102 -11.45 29.91 13.07
CA GLN A 102 -10.98 28.80 13.93
C GLN A 102 -10.35 27.73 13.06
N PRO A 103 -9.01 27.79 12.89
CA PRO A 103 -8.32 26.75 12.09
C PRO A 103 -8.65 25.35 12.57
N ARG A 104 -8.88 24.45 11.63
CA ARG A 104 -9.23 23.06 11.92
C ARG A 104 -7.97 22.23 12.13
N ASP A 105 -8.06 21.33 13.10
CA ASP A 105 -7.05 20.31 13.38
C ASP A 105 -7.78 19.06 13.92
N VAL A 106 -8.07 18.13 13.02
CA VAL A 106 -8.97 17.02 13.29
C VAL A 106 -8.25 15.69 13.11
N ASN A 107 -8.32 14.85 14.14
CA ASN A 107 -7.82 13.48 14.08
C ASN A 107 -8.97 12.52 13.80
N PHE A 108 -8.74 11.57 12.88
CA PHE A 108 -9.67 10.49 12.58
C PHE A 108 -9.01 9.13 12.77
N ALA A 109 -9.30 8.48 13.88
CA ALA A 109 -8.89 7.11 14.16
C ALA A 109 -9.97 6.14 13.67
N ALA A 110 -9.57 5.13 12.93
CA ALA A 110 -10.44 4.07 12.45
C ALA A 110 -9.75 2.71 12.56
N SER A 111 -10.54 1.64 12.54
CA SER A 111 -10.01 0.27 12.48
C SER A 111 -10.66 -0.49 11.34
N HIS A 112 -9.86 -1.34 10.67
CA HIS A 112 -10.35 -2.17 9.58
C HIS A 112 -9.71 -3.55 9.61
N ALA A 113 -10.47 -4.57 9.17
CA ALA A 113 -10.02 -5.95 9.04
C ALA A 113 -10.22 -6.43 7.61
N PHE A 114 -9.13 -6.60 6.87
CA PHE A 114 -9.15 -7.12 5.51
C PHE A 114 -9.53 -8.60 5.49
N GLY A 115 -10.37 -9.00 4.54
CA GLY A 115 -10.92 -10.36 4.50
C GLY A 115 -10.05 -11.39 3.80
N SER A 116 -9.14 -10.97 2.91
CA SER A 116 -8.33 -11.85 2.07
C SER A 116 -6.90 -11.33 1.91
N ALA A 117 -6.01 -12.24 1.52
CA ALA A 117 -4.62 -11.91 1.21
C ALA A 117 -4.54 -11.09 -0.07
N CYS A 118 -3.97 -9.89 0.00
CA CYS A 118 -3.67 -9.02 -1.14
C CYS A 118 -2.80 -7.82 -0.70
N ALA A 119 -2.29 -7.06 -1.66
CA ALA A 119 -1.80 -5.71 -1.43
C ALA A 119 -2.95 -4.71 -1.63
N TYR A 120 -3.25 -3.94 -0.61
CA TYR A 120 -4.31 -2.92 -0.60
C TYR A 120 -3.70 -1.53 -0.52
N THR A 121 -4.29 -0.60 -1.25
CA THR A 121 -4.02 0.83 -1.09
C THR A 121 -5.20 1.44 -0.34
N THR A 122 -4.97 1.87 0.89
CA THR A 122 -5.96 2.62 1.66
C THR A 122 -5.77 4.10 1.40
N THR A 123 -6.87 4.84 1.28
CA THR A 123 -6.83 6.28 1.01
C THR A 123 -7.60 7.01 2.10
N PHE A 124 -6.95 7.97 2.73
CA PHE A 124 -7.60 8.96 3.57
C PHE A 124 -7.82 10.22 2.78
N THR A 125 -9.05 10.76 2.81
CA THR A 125 -9.44 11.99 2.12
C THR A 125 -10.11 12.93 3.12
N ALA A 126 -9.72 14.19 3.07
CA ALA A 126 -10.38 15.31 3.73
C ALA A 126 -10.96 16.23 2.66
N VAL A 127 -12.23 16.59 2.80
CA VAL A 127 -12.95 17.55 1.92
C VAL A 127 -13.57 18.60 2.80
N ASP A 128 -13.39 19.87 2.45
CA ASP A 128 -14.09 21.00 3.08
C ASP A 128 -15.46 21.26 2.42
N ASP A 129 -16.26 22.12 2.98
CA ASP A 129 -17.61 22.45 2.47
C ASP A 129 -17.60 23.36 1.24
N ASP A 130 -16.48 24.00 0.93
CA ASP A 130 -16.22 24.73 -0.32
C ASP A 130 -15.59 23.83 -1.44
N LEU A 131 -15.58 22.49 -1.23
CA LEU A 131 -15.08 21.46 -2.16
C LEU A 131 -13.55 21.43 -2.36
N GLY A 132 -12.78 22.10 -1.53
CA GLY A 132 -11.35 21.88 -1.42
C GLY A 132 -11.07 20.48 -0.88
N SER A 133 -10.00 19.83 -1.34
CA SER A 133 -9.71 18.47 -0.91
C SER A 133 -8.22 18.17 -0.82
N ALA A 134 -7.88 17.23 0.07
CA ALA A 134 -6.57 16.62 0.15
C ALA A 134 -6.71 15.13 0.42
N SER A 135 -5.76 14.33 -0.09
CA SER A 135 -5.73 12.90 0.17
C SER A 135 -4.32 12.40 0.44
N GLN A 136 -4.23 11.32 1.21
CA GLN A 136 -3.00 10.58 1.49
C GLN A 136 -3.27 9.08 1.37
N GLN A 137 -2.28 8.34 0.83
CA GLN A 137 -2.39 6.90 0.67
C GLN A 137 -1.43 6.15 1.58
N ALA A 138 -1.82 4.94 1.94
CA ALA A 138 -0.98 3.99 2.67
C ALA A 138 -1.15 2.59 2.09
N THR A 139 -0.07 1.80 2.09
CA THR A 139 -0.11 0.43 1.63
C THR A 139 -0.25 -0.54 2.79
N VAL A 140 -1.12 -1.52 2.61
CA VAL A 140 -1.36 -2.61 3.54
C VAL A 140 -1.18 -3.94 2.80
N ILE A 141 -0.27 -4.77 3.28
CA ILE A 141 -0.04 -6.12 2.78
C ILE A 141 -0.73 -7.11 3.71
N ILE A 142 -1.66 -7.86 3.18
CA ILE A 142 -2.30 -8.97 3.89
C ILE A 142 -1.80 -10.26 3.25
N THR A 143 -0.98 -11.02 3.99
CA THR A 143 -0.49 -12.34 3.55
C THR A 143 -1.54 -13.42 3.82
N GLY A 144 -1.41 -14.57 3.20
CA GLY A 144 -2.23 -15.75 3.50
C GLY A 144 -1.99 -16.30 4.91
N THR A 145 -2.56 -17.46 5.18
CA THR A 145 -2.51 -18.12 6.50
C THR A 145 -1.85 -19.49 6.46
N GLU A 146 -1.31 -19.89 5.31
CA GLU A 146 -0.61 -21.15 5.19
C GLU A 146 0.63 -21.19 6.07
N ARG A 147 1.03 -22.40 6.44
CA ARG A 147 2.19 -22.64 7.29
C ARG A 147 3.28 -23.46 6.60
N LEU A 148 2.93 -24.07 5.48
CA LEU A 148 3.83 -24.90 4.71
C LEU A 148 4.32 -24.12 3.48
N TRP A 149 5.62 -24.06 3.33
CA TRP A 149 6.24 -23.51 2.15
C TRP A 149 6.12 -24.51 0.97
N GLN A 150 6.11 -23.95 -0.22
CA GLN A 150 6.01 -24.69 -1.48
C GLN A 150 7.26 -24.44 -2.32
N ARG A 151 7.69 -25.44 -3.09
CA ARG A 151 8.84 -25.34 -4.01
C ARG A 151 8.44 -24.62 -5.30
N PRO A 152 9.41 -24.10 -6.09
CA PRO A 152 9.14 -23.45 -7.37
C PRO A 152 8.21 -24.26 -8.29
N ARG A 153 8.45 -25.55 -8.45
CA ARG A 153 7.62 -26.42 -9.29
C ARG A 153 6.14 -26.42 -8.91
N TYR A 154 5.81 -26.31 -7.63
CA TYR A 154 4.41 -26.22 -7.20
C TYR A 154 3.76 -24.94 -7.74
N TRP A 155 4.47 -23.81 -7.69
CA TRP A 155 3.96 -22.54 -8.21
C TRP A 155 3.88 -22.56 -9.74
N GLU A 156 4.85 -23.17 -10.43
CA GLU A 156 4.78 -23.42 -11.88
C GLU A 156 3.49 -24.15 -12.26
N GLU A 157 3.14 -25.25 -11.56
CA GLU A 157 1.92 -26.03 -11.81
C GLU A 157 0.65 -25.21 -11.58
N GLN A 158 0.61 -24.32 -10.56
CA GLN A 158 -0.52 -23.41 -10.32
C GLN A 158 -0.72 -22.44 -11.49
N PHE A 159 0.34 -21.79 -11.96
CA PHE A 159 0.26 -20.84 -13.09
C PHE A 159 0.01 -21.53 -14.42
N TYR A 160 0.62 -22.69 -14.65
CA TYR A 160 0.41 -23.51 -15.86
C TYR A 160 -1.07 -23.73 -16.15
N TYR A 161 -1.86 -24.08 -15.14
CA TYR A 161 -3.29 -24.28 -15.29
C TYR A 161 -4.00 -23.05 -15.83
N PHE A 162 -3.72 -21.87 -15.29
CA PHE A 162 -4.39 -20.63 -15.70
C PHE A 162 -3.95 -20.11 -17.07
N VAL A 163 -2.75 -20.46 -17.51
CA VAL A 163 -2.22 -20.08 -18.83
C VAL A 163 -2.72 -21.02 -19.92
N THR A 164 -2.74 -22.32 -19.67
CA THR A 164 -2.98 -23.34 -20.70
C THR A 164 -4.36 -24.01 -20.62
N HIS A 165 -5.03 -23.86 -19.49
CA HIS A 165 -6.25 -24.60 -19.13
C HIS A 165 -6.06 -26.11 -19.15
N GLN A 166 -4.85 -26.58 -18.88
CA GLN A 166 -4.44 -27.98 -18.81
C GLN A 166 -3.84 -28.31 -17.45
N GLY A 167 -3.73 -29.61 -17.13
CA GLY A 167 -3.20 -30.07 -15.86
C GLY A 167 -4.28 -30.41 -14.83
N GLY A 168 -3.85 -30.58 -13.57
CA GLY A 168 -4.76 -30.77 -12.44
C GLY A 168 -5.45 -29.46 -12.02
N ASN A 169 -6.51 -29.57 -11.22
CA ASN A 169 -7.14 -28.38 -10.65
C ASN A 169 -6.14 -27.61 -9.77
N PRO A 170 -6.07 -26.29 -9.88
CA PRO A 170 -5.21 -25.50 -9.02
C PRO A 170 -5.75 -25.47 -7.58
N ASP A 171 -4.85 -25.37 -6.61
CA ASP A 171 -5.22 -25.27 -5.19
C ASP A 171 -5.80 -23.91 -4.83
N PHE A 172 -5.59 -22.90 -5.70
CA PHE A 172 -6.02 -21.52 -5.50
C PHE A 172 -6.98 -21.04 -6.58
N PHE A 173 -7.88 -20.14 -6.19
CA PHE A 173 -8.61 -19.35 -7.16
C PHE A 173 -7.67 -18.37 -7.89
N GLY A 174 -7.94 -18.09 -9.17
CA GLY A 174 -7.15 -17.14 -9.95
C GLY A 174 -7.05 -15.75 -9.31
N SER A 175 -8.12 -15.27 -8.66
CA SER A 175 -8.10 -14.00 -7.91
C SER A 175 -7.12 -14.03 -6.73
N THR A 176 -6.96 -15.15 -6.05
CA THR A 176 -5.99 -15.31 -4.96
C THR A 176 -4.56 -15.26 -5.48
N LEU A 177 -4.27 -16.02 -6.55
CA LEU A 177 -2.94 -15.99 -7.19
C LEU A 177 -2.60 -14.62 -7.75
N GLN A 178 -3.58 -13.92 -8.35
CA GLN A 178 -3.37 -12.54 -8.81
C GLN A 178 -3.01 -11.59 -7.66
N CYS A 179 -3.64 -11.77 -6.50
CA CYS A 179 -3.28 -11.03 -5.29
C CYS A 179 -1.87 -11.37 -4.77
N TYR A 180 -1.43 -12.64 -4.86
CA TYR A 180 -0.07 -13.02 -4.50
C TYR A 180 0.96 -12.37 -5.43
N LEU A 181 0.69 -12.31 -6.73
CA LEU A 181 1.54 -11.59 -7.68
C LEU A 181 1.57 -10.08 -7.38
N LYS A 182 0.43 -9.49 -7.00
CA LYS A 182 0.37 -8.09 -6.59
C LYS A 182 1.19 -7.82 -5.32
N ILE A 183 1.16 -8.71 -4.34
CA ILE A 183 2.04 -8.65 -3.15
C ILE A 183 3.51 -8.73 -3.59
N THR A 184 3.85 -9.71 -4.43
CA THR A 184 5.21 -9.91 -4.94
C THR A 184 5.74 -8.66 -5.64
N GLY A 185 4.98 -8.08 -6.57
CA GLY A 185 5.38 -6.87 -7.30
C GLY A 185 5.56 -5.64 -6.40
N TYR A 186 4.79 -5.53 -5.30
CA TYR A 186 4.98 -4.46 -4.34
C TYR A 186 6.20 -4.68 -3.43
N MET A 187 6.44 -5.92 -3.01
CA MET A 187 7.48 -6.26 -2.03
C MET A 187 8.87 -6.38 -2.66
N SER A 188 8.95 -6.94 -3.87
CA SER A 188 10.21 -7.22 -4.57
C SER A 188 10.71 -5.99 -5.34
N ARG A 189 12.03 -5.82 -5.37
CA ARG A 189 12.72 -4.87 -6.25
C ARG A 189 13.18 -5.52 -7.57
N VAL A 190 13.07 -6.85 -7.68
CA VAL A 190 13.42 -7.62 -8.88
C VAL A 190 12.21 -7.78 -9.78
N PHE A 191 11.03 -8.01 -9.21
CA PHE A 191 9.76 -8.19 -9.92
C PHE A 191 8.93 -6.90 -9.97
N ASP A 192 9.62 -5.79 -10.21
CA ASP A 192 9.01 -4.49 -10.48
C ASP A 192 8.42 -4.43 -11.91
N GLU A 193 7.97 -3.25 -12.34
CA GLU A 193 7.36 -3.04 -13.66
C GLU A 193 8.26 -3.48 -14.84
N ALA A 194 9.58 -3.51 -14.67
CA ALA A 194 10.52 -3.86 -15.73
C ALA A 194 10.73 -5.38 -15.86
N ASN A 195 10.69 -6.12 -14.73
CA ASN A 195 10.82 -7.60 -14.68
C ASN A 195 9.52 -8.24 -14.17
N ASP A 196 8.45 -7.79 -14.64
CA ASP A 196 7.10 -7.94 -14.17
C ASP A 196 6.63 -9.41 -14.08
N ALA A 197 6.35 -9.86 -12.88
CA ALA A 197 5.62 -11.11 -12.59
C ALA A 197 4.11 -10.90 -12.43
N SER A 198 3.55 -9.78 -12.93
CA SER A 198 2.16 -9.35 -12.64
C SER A 198 1.07 -10.20 -13.30
N THR A 199 1.41 -11.03 -14.29
CA THR A 199 0.47 -11.91 -14.98
C THR A 199 0.83 -13.38 -14.77
N PHE A 200 -0.14 -14.27 -14.88
CA PHE A 200 0.09 -15.72 -14.78
C PHE A 200 1.08 -16.22 -15.84
N ALA A 201 1.02 -15.70 -17.06
CA ALA A 201 1.94 -16.08 -18.13
C ALA A 201 3.38 -15.71 -17.77
N ARG A 202 3.63 -14.49 -17.29
CA ARG A 202 4.97 -14.05 -16.89
C ARG A 202 5.48 -14.78 -15.66
N ALA A 203 4.64 -14.97 -14.65
CA ALA A 203 4.99 -15.75 -13.48
C ALA A 203 5.33 -17.20 -13.84
N TRP A 204 4.57 -17.80 -14.76
CA TRP A 204 4.86 -19.12 -15.29
C TRP A 204 6.19 -19.16 -16.06
N ASP A 205 6.46 -18.18 -16.94
CA ASP A 205 7.73 -18.09 -17.67
C ASP A 205 8.94 -18.00 -16.72
N ILE A 206 8.82 -17.27 -15.60
CA ILE A 206 9.87 -17.18 -14.58
C ILE A 206 10.04 -18.52 -13.86
N GLU A 207 8.95 -19.21 -13.51
CA GLU A 207 8.99 -20.51 -12.84
C GLU A 207 9.43 -21.65 -13.77
N LEU A 208 9.27 -21.48 -15.11
CA LEU A 208 9.61 -22.49 -16.11
C LEU A 208 11.11 -22.47 -16.43
N THR A 209 11.90 -23.21 -15.69
CA THR A 209 13.34 -23.35 -15.94
C THR A 209 13.71 -24.72 -16.46
N ASN A 210 14.87 -24.82 -17.10
CA ASN A 210 15.39 -26.05 -17.67
C ASN A 210 16.92 -26.15 -17.51
N ARG A 211 17.54 -27.19 -18.07
CA ARG A 211 19.00 -27.44 -17.97
C ARG A 211 19.87 -26.33 -18.58
N ASN A 212 19.33 -25.52 -19.48
CA ASN A 212 20.05 -24.46 -20.17
C ASN A 212 19.77 -23.07 -19.55
N SER A 213 18.96 -22.99 -18.49
CA SER A 213 18.65 -21.76 -17.83
C SER A 213 19.88 -21.14 -17.19
N SER A 214 20.03 -19.83 -17.34
CA SER A 214 21.12 -19.04 -16.77
C SER A 214 21.03 -19.00 -15.24
N ALA A 215 22.13 -18.63 -14.59
CA ALA A 215 22.13 -18.43 -13.14
C ALA A 215 21.13 -17.36 -12.69
N THR A 216 20.87 -16.38 -13.54
CA THR A 216 19.87 -15.32 -13.30
C THR A 216 18.46 -15.89 -13.32
N GLU A 217 18.09 -16.64 -14.35
CA GLU A 217 16.75 -17.27 -14.46
C GLU A 217 16.51 -18.25 -13.30
N LEU A 218 17.50 -19.06 -12.94
CA LEU A 218 17.40 -19.99 -11.81
C LEU A 218 17.29 -19.27 -10.45
N PHE A 219 17.94 -18.11 -10.30
CA PHE A 219 17.80 -17.28 -9.11
C PHE A 219 16.41 -16.64 -9.06
N ASP A 220 15.95 -16.04 -10.17
CA ASP A 220 14.65 -15.37 -10.27
C ASP A 220 13.50 -16.36 -10.01
N GLN A 221 13.57 -17.60 -10.51
CA GLN A 221 12.65 -18.68 -10.18
C GLN A 221 12.57 -18.91 -8.65
N GLN A 222 13.73 -19.09 -8.03
CA GLN A 222 13.78 -19.37 -6.59
C GLN A 222 13.27 -18.17 -5.76
N LEU A 223 13.60 -16.94 -6.19
CA LEU A 223 13.16 -15.72 -5.55
C LEU A 223 11.64 -15.53 -5.66
N LEU A 224 11.05 -15.80 -6.84
CA LEU A 224 9.61 -15.74 -7.04
C LEU A 224 8.89 -16.71 -6.11
N ALA A 225 9.34 -17.96 -6.03
CA ALA A 225 8.77 -18.95 -5.11
C ALA A 225 8.87 -18.52 -3.64
N VAL A 226 9.95 -17.85 -3.23
CA VAL A 226 10.09 -17.28 -1.87
C VAL A 226 9.04 -16.20 -1.61
N TRP A 227 8.85 -15.27 -2.55
CA TRP A 227 7.83 -14.22 -2.42
C TRP A 227 6.40 -14.76 -2.45
N LEU A 228 6.12 -15.77 -3.26
CA LEU A 228 4.81 -16.44 -3.30
C LEU A 228 4.52 -17.19 -1.98
N ASN A 229 5.53 -17.81 -1.38
CA ASN A 229 5.42 -18.41 -0.05
C ASN A 229 5.18 -17.36 1.05
N PHE A 230 5.79 -16.19 0.95
CA PHE A 230 5.47 -15.05 1.83
C PHE A 230 4.02 -14.59 1.62
N ALA A 231 3.61 -14.37 0.37
CA ALA A 231 2.24 -13.96 0.04
C ALA A 231 1.21 -14.99 0.53
N ASN A 232 1.52 -16.28 0.45
CA ASN A 232 0.68 -17.38 0.95
C ASN A 232 0.67 -17.49 2.48
N GLY A 233 1.64 -16.88 3.18
CA GLY A 233 1.73 -16.85 4.65
C GLY A 233 2.65 -17.90 5.26
N ALA A 234 3.35 -18.72 4.44
CA ALA A 234 4.32 -19.71 4.91
C ALA A 234 5.56 -19.05 5.55
N PHE A 235 5.94 -17.86 5.07
CA PHE A 235 6.92 -16.99 5.70
C PHE A 235 6.25 -15.77 6.31
N THR A 236 6.79 -15.25 7.42
CA THR A 236 6.43 -13.96 7.98
C THR A 236 7.56 -12.95 7.79
N TRP A 237 7.26 -11.68 7.71
CA TRP A 237 8.23 -10.61 7.46
C TRP A 237 9.36 -10.56 8.51
N ASP A 238 9.04 -10.92 9.75
CA ASP A 238 9.92 -10.90 10.94
C ASP A 238 10.52 -12.27 11.30
N MET A 239 10.17 -13.32 10.55
CA MET A 239 10.73 -14.64 10.75
C MET A 239 12.24 -14.62 10.57
N MET A 240 12.97 -15.26 11.47
CA MET A 240 14.42 -15.40 11.36
C MET A 240 14.78 -16.52 10.37
N VAL A 241 15.67 -16.21 9.43
CA VAL A 241 16.16 -17.10 8.39
C VAL A 241 17.70 -17.13 8.38
N ASP A 242 18.28 -18.15 7.77
CA ASP A 242 19.71 -18.22 7.51
C ASP A 242 20.07 -17.34 6.31
N SER A 243 20.82 -16.25 6.51
CA SER A 243 21.17 -15.30 5.45
C SER A 243 22.52 -15.59 4.79
N ASN A 244 23.33 -16.48 5.34
CA ASN A 244 24.71 -16.69 4.93
C ASN A 244 25.04 -18.14 4.50
N GLY A 245 24.15 -19.11 4.74
CA GLY A 245 24.27 -20.51 4.39
C GLY A 245 24.94 -21.38 5.46
N ASP A 246 25.06 -20.89 6.71
CA ASP A 246 25.67 -21.63 7.82
C ASP A 246 24.67 -22.49 8.62
N ARG A 247 23.40 -22.51 8.21
CA ARG A 247 22.26 -23.21 8.80
C ARG A 247 21.81 -22.66 10.16
N ARG A 248 22.16 -21.42 10.46
CA ARG A 248 21.68 -20.70 11.64
C ARG A 248 20.82 -19.52 11.19
N ALA A 249 19.67 -19.36 11.82
CA ALA A 249 18.82 -18.23 11.57
C ALA A 249 19.44 -16.97 12.21
N ASP A 250 19.87 -16.00 11.41
CA ASP A 250 20.65 -14.84 11.82
C ASP A 250 20.08 -13.49 11.34
N MET A 251 19.10 -13.50 10.44
CA MET A 251 18.51 -12.28 9.87
C MET A 251 17.00 -12.42 9.71
N ARG A 252 16.25 -11.30 9.80
CA ARG A 252 14.82 -11.34 9.50
C ARG A 252 14.60 -11.62 8.01
N PHE A 253 13.54 -12.35 7.69
CA PHE A 253 13.18 -12.73 6.33
C PHE A 253 13.19 -11.53 5.38
N ILE A 254 12.53 -10.42 5.74
CA ILE A 254 12.45 -9.25 4.86
C ILE A 254 13.83 -8.66 4.55
N ASP A 255 14.73 -8.61 5.53
CA ASP A 255 16.07 -8.07 5.36
C ASP A 255 16.95 -9.03 4.53
N ALA A 256 16.79 -10.34 4.75
CA ALA A 256 17.55 -11.36 4.03
C ALA A 256 17.15 -11.43 2.54
N VAL A 257 15.86 -11.33 2.23
CA VAL A 257 15.40 -11.25 0.82
C VAL A 257 15.90 -9.96 0.18
N ALA A 258 15.80 -8.81 0.86
CA ALA A 258 16.31 -7.55 0.33
C ALA A 258 17.83 -7.60 0.04
N ALA A 259 18.60 -8.31 0.87
CA ALA A 259 20.04 -8.54 0.63
C ALA A 259 20.27 -9.42 -0.62
N ALA A 260 19.49 -10.50 -0.79
CA ALA A 260 19.58 -11.36 -1.97
C ALA A 260 19.22 -10.61 -3.26
N GLU A 261 18.18 -9.78 -3.23
CA GLU A 261 17.79 -8.90 -4.35
C GLU A 261 18.86 -7.87 -4.66
N THR A 262 19.54 -7.32 -3.65
CA THR A 262 20.66 -6.40 -3.85
C THR A 262 21.78 -7.08 -4.65
N VAL A 263 22.12 -8.33 -4.34
CA VAL A 263 23.10 -9.11 -5.12
C VAL A 263 22.61 -9.29 -6.55
N ARG A 264 21.33 -9.67 -6.75
CA ARG A 264 20.75 -9.86 -8.09
C ARG A 264 20.79 -8.59 -8.95
N LEU A 265 20.55 -7.44 -8.35
CA LEU A 265 20.50 -6.14 -9.03
C LEU A 265 21.88 -5.46 -9.17
N THR A 266 22.94 -6.06 -8.61
CA THR A 266 24.29 -5.51 -8.71
C THR A 266 24.83 -5.62 -10.15
N PRO A 267 25.23 -4.53 -10.81
CA PRO A 267 25.84 -4.59 -12.13
C PRO A 267 27.07 -5.50 -12.16
N GLY A 268 27.14 -6.42 -13.12
CA GLY A 268 28.26 -7.34 -13.26
C GLY A 268 28.27 -8.49 -12.25
N VAL A 269 27.15 -8.76 -11.57
CA VAL A 269 27.00 -9.94 -10.69
C VAL A 269 27.39 -11.22 -11.43
N THR A 270 28.17 -12.08 -10.79
CA THR A 270 28.63 -13.32 -11.37
C THR A 270 27.64 -14.47 -11.14
N ALA A 271 27.68 -15.48 -12.03
CA ALA A 271 26.90 -16.70 -11.86
C ALA A 271 27.17 -17.41 -10.52
N THR A 272 28.41 -17.36 -10.03
CA THR A 272 28.80 -17.94 -8.73
C THR A 272 28.09 -17.21 -7.57
N GLN A 273 28.00 -15.90 -7.59
CA GLN A 273 27.32 -15.12 -6.57
C GLN A 273 25.80 -15.42 -6.58
N LEU A 274 25.18 -15.45 -7.76
CA LEU A 274 23.75 -15.78 -7.90
C LEU A 274 23.45 -17.20 -7.44
N ASN A 275 24.26 -18.19 -7.83
CA ASN A 275 24.08 -19.57 -7.38
C ASN A 275 24.24 -19.73 -5.87
N ARG A 276 25.14 -18.99 -5.24
CA ARG A 276 25.26 -18.96 -3.78
C ARG A 276 24.00 -18.41 -3.12
N GLN A 277 23.50 -17.27 -3.59
CA GLN A 277 22.26 -16.68 -3.04
C GLN A 277 21.05 -17.58 -3.29
N ARG A 278 20.94 -18.19 -4.47
CA ARG A 278 19.91 -19.18 -4.77
C ARG A 278 19.93 -20.33 -3.76
N ALA A 279 21.09 -20.91 -3.48
CA ALA A 279 21.22 -22.01 -2.51
C ALA A 279 20.78 -21.61 -1.09
N ILE A 280 21.02 -20.36 -0.69
CA ILE A 280 20.52 -19.81 0.58
C ILE A 280 18.99 -19.75 0.56
N LEU A 281 18.38 -19.15 -0.46
CA LEU A 281 16.92 -19.08 -0.61
C LEU A 281 16.28 -20.49 -0.64
N GLU A 282 16.91 -21.43 -1.33
CA GLU A 282 16.46 -22.83 -1.40
C GLU A 282 16.50 -23.51 -0.03
N SER A 283 17.49 -23.19 0.81
CA SER A 283 17.63 -23.77 2.15
C SER A 283 16.46 -23.40 3.08
N TRP A 284 15.79 -22.27 2.86
CA TRP A 284 14.60 -21.87 3.64
C TRP A 284 13.39 -22.76 3.36
N MET A 285 13.38 -23.40 2.18
CA MET A 285 12.34 -24.33 1.72
C MET A 285 12.82 -25.79 1.76
N ALA A 286 13.81 -26.10 2.59
CA ALA A 286 14.23 -27.48 2.85
C ALA A 286 13.45 -28.09 4.02
N PRO A 287 13.10 -29.37 4.01
CA PRO A 287 12.52 -30.05 5.17
C PRO A 287 13.49 -29.91 6.35
N ARG A 288 12.97 -29.52 7.51
CA ARG A 288 13.73 -29.53 8.77
C ARG A 288 13.80 -30.92 9.35
#